data_b54f8c545ed2fc6c4bb5000cb0d9e397
#
_entry.id   b54f8c545ed2fc6c4bb5000cb0d9e397
#
_cell.length_a   1.000
_cell.length_b   1.000
_cell.length_c   1.000
_cell.angle_alpha   90.00
_cell.angle_beta   90.00
_cell.angle_gamma   90.00
#
_symmetry.space_group_name_H-M   'P 1'
#
loop_
_entity.id
_entity.type
_entity.pdbx_description
1 polymer ?
#
loop_
_entity_poly.entity_id
_entity_poly.type
_entity_poly.pdbx_seq_one_letter_code
_entity_poly.pdbx_strand_id
1 'polypeptide(L)'
;MTPPIFLTLEEINRMSEAEFVVNLGGIFEHSPWVAEGAYAHIPFHSIAELHKIMVHTARNAEQEQVEELLRAHPDLATRLQVSPLSAAEQQGAGLDRLTLEEFTRLTALNAAYTKQFRFPFILAVRGKNKDDIIQSIEERVNRTLEEEWEQALTEIGKITAFRLNDLIQEKTTEL
;
A
#
# COMPACT_ATOMS: atom_id res chain seq x y z
N MET A 1 -7.05 0.30 27.19
CA MET A 1 -6.82 0.58 25.76
C MET A 1 -5.69 1.60 25.61
N THR A 2 -4.64 1.20 24.95
CA THR A 2 -3.52 2.11 24.69
C THR A 2 -3.92 3.01 23.52
N PRO A 3 -3.81 4.34 23.65
CA PRO A 3 -4.10 5.21 22.52
C PRO A 3 -3.13 4.93 21.38
N PRO A 4 -3.54 5.16 20.13
CA PRO A 4 -2.65 4.95 19.00
C PRO A 4 -1.41 5.85 19.16
N ILE A 5 -0.25 5.26 18.90
CA ILE A 5 1.00 6.00 18.94
C ILE A 5 1.19 6.63 17.55
N PHE A 6 1.11 7.94 17.52
CA PHE A 6 1.41 8.70 16.30
C PHE A 6 2.82 9.24 16.39
N LEU A 7 3.50 9.22 15.26
CA LEU A 7 4.79 9.86 15.12
C LEU A 7 4.60 11.28 14.63
N THR A 8 5.42 12.19 15.08
CA THR A 8 5.46 13.53 14.49
C THR A 8 6.52 13.55 13.40
N LEU A 9 6.37 14.44 12.45
CA LEU A 9 7.36 14.62 11.41
C LEU A 9 8.73 15.03 12.01
N GLU A 10 8.70 15.81 13.08
CA GLU A 10 9.91 16.22 13.79
C GLU A 10 10.65 15.02 14.38
N GLU A 11 9.91 14.07 14.97
CA GLU A 11 10.51 12.84 15.50
C GLU A 11 11.14 12.02 14.38
N ILE A 12 10.47 11.92 13.23
CA ILE A 12 10.98 11.20 12.06
C ILE A 12 12.27 11.81 11.58
N ASN A 13 12.35 13.14 11.54
CA ASN A 13 13.55 13.83 11.08
C ASN A 13 14.74 13.67 12.02
N ARG A 14 14.52 13.18 13.23
CA ARG A 14 15.58 12.93 14.21
C ARG A 14 15.98 11.46 14.31
N MET A 15 15.32 10.59 13.57
CA MET A 15 15.61 9.16 13.63
C MET A 15 16.93 8.81 12.98
N SER A 16 17.58 7.76 13.50
CA SER A 16 18.66 7.08 12.80
C SER A 16 18.05 6.31 11.61
N GLU A 17 18.89 5.89 10.68
CA GLU A 17 18.43 5.08 9.56
C GLU A 17 17.71 3.81 10.04
N ALA A 18 18.28 3.12 11.02
CA ALA A 18 17.68 1.91 11.57
C ALA A 18 16.29 2.17 12.15
N GLU A 19 16.14 3.25 12.93
CA GLU A 19 14.86 3.63 13.51
C GLU A 19 13.84 4.01 12.42
N PHE A 20 14.29 4.74 11.42
CA PHE A 20 13.46 5.17 10.30
C PHE A 20 12.90 3.94 9.54
N VAL A 21 13.76 2.97 9.23
CA VAL A 21 13.37 1.76 8.52
C VAL A 21 12.42 0.90 9.37
N VAL A 22 12.67 0.79 10.68
CA VAL A 22 11.77 0.06 11.59
C VAL A 22 10.37 0.68 11.59
N ASN A 23 10.30 2.01 11.63
CA ASN A 23 9.02 2.71 11.74
C ASN A 23 8.28 2.88 10.40
N LEU A 24 9.02 3.06 9.31
CA LEU A 24 8.43 3.36 8.01
C LEU A 24 8.61 2.26 6.96
N GLY A 25 9.36 1.21 7.30
CA GLY A 25 9.64 0.13 6.35
C GLY A 25 8.43 -0.69 5.93
N GLY A 26 7.36 -0.67 6.72
CA GLY A 26 6.12 -1.38 6.42
C GLY A 26 5.11 -0.57 5.61
N ILE A 27 5.38 0.70 5.34
CA ILE A 27 4.48 1.57 4.57
C ILE A 27 4.32 1.01 3.14
N PHE A 28 5.42 0.64 2.50
CA PHE A 28 5.38 -0.10 1.23
C PHE A 28 5.47 -1.59 1.55
N GLU A 29 4.50 -2.35 1.12
CA GLU A 29 4.28 -3.76 1.51
C GLU A 29 5.55 -4.60 1.35
N HIS A 30 6.06 -5.12 2.46
CA HIS A 30 7.26 -5.97 2.52
C HIS A 30 8.46 -5.42 1.74
N SER A 31 8.58 -4.09 1.64
CA SER A 31 9.61 -3.45 0.82
C SER A 31 10.34 -2.37 1.60
N PRO A 32 11.06 -2.74 2.67
CA PRO A 32 11.77 -1.77 3.52
C PRO A 32 12.83 -0.95 2.77
N TRP A 33 13.29 -1.45 1.62
CA TRP A 33 14.27 -0.73 0.80
C TRP A 33 13.77 0.63 0.32
N VAL A 34 12.44 0.82 0.26
CA VAL A 34 11.87 2.13 -0.09
C VAL A 34 12.17 3.14 1.02
N ALA A 35 11.98 2.74 2.29
CA ALA A 35 12.34 3.59 3.43
C ALA A 35 13.85 3.85 3.48
N GLU A 36 14.65 2.82 3.23
CA GLU A 36 16.11 2.97 3.19
C GLU A 36 16.53 4.03 2.18
N GLY A 37 15.97 4.00 0.98
CA GLY A 37 16.28 4.97 -0.06
C GLY A 37 15.80 6.38 0.28
N ALA A 38 14.64 6.49 0.91
CA ALA A 38 14.07 7.78 1.29
C ALA A 38 14.85 8.45 2.43
N TYR A 39 15.44 7.66 3.32
CA TYR A 39 16.19 8.19 4.47
C TYR A 39 17.31 9.16 4.08
N ALA A 40 17.93 8.93 2.93
CA ALA A 40 19.00 9.81 2.43
C ALA A 40 18.54 11.25 2.19
N HIS A 41 17.25 11.49 2.14
CA HIS A 41 16.67 12.81 1.87
C HIS A 41 16.17 13.55 3.13
N ILE A 42 16.42 12.99 4.30
CA ILE A 42 16.06 13.64 5.57
C ILE A 42 16.79 15.01 5.70
N PRO A 43 16.21 16.08 6.20
CA PRO A 43 14.88 16.17 6.80
C PRO A 43 13.75 16.40 5.77
N PHE A 44 12.55 15.99 6.16
CA PHE A 44 11.33 16.21 5.37
C PHE A 44 10.54 17.37 5.98
N HIS A 45 9.94 18.20 5.14
CA HIS A 45 9.21 19.40 5.58
C HIS A 45 7.71 19.18 5.66
N SER A 46 7.21 18.08 5.11
CA SER A 46 5.79 17.72 5.17
C SER A 46 5.65 16.21 4.94
N ILE A 47 4.49 15.66 5.33
CA ILE A 47 4.16 14.27 5.02
C ILE A 47 4.10 14.09 3.49
N ALA A 48 3.56 15.07 2.79
CA ALA A 48 3.47 15.05 1.33
C ALA A 48 4.85 14.95 0.68
N GLU A 49 5.84 15.66 1.20
CA GLU A 49 7.22 15.58 0.70
C GLU A 49 7.82 14.20 0.96
N LEU A 50 7.66 13.68 2.17
CA LEU A 50 8.12 12.35 2.51
C LEU A 50 7.49 11.30 1.58
N HIS A 51 6.19 11.37 1.39
CA HIS A 51 5.48 10.45 0.52
C HIS A 51 5.98 10.54 -0.93
N LYS A 52 6.15 11.75 -1.43
CA LYS A 52 6.65 11.99 -2.78
C LYS A 52 8.03 11.35 -2.99
N ILE A 53 8.91 11.50 -2.00
CA ILE A 53 10.26 10.93 -2.06
C ILE A 53 10.20 9.40 -2.01
N MET A 54 9.35 8.83 -1.16
CA MET A 54 9.19 7.38 -1.10
C MET A 54 8.64 6.81 -2.41
N VAL A 55 7.61 7.46 -2.99
CA VAL A 55 7.05 7.05 -4.29
C VAL A 55 8.12 7.15 -5.39
N HIS A 56 8.88 8.23 -5.40
CA HIS A 56 9.96 8.40 -6.37
C HIS A 56 11.00 7.29 -6.24
N THR A 57 11.39 6.96 -5.01
CA THR A 57 12.32 5.87 -4.73
C THR A 57 11.79 4.54 -5.28
N ALA A 58 10.51 4.26 -5.04
CA ALA A 58 9.89 3.02 -5.50
C ALA A 58 9.82 2.95 -7.03
N ARG A 59 9.39 4.04 -7.67
CA ARG A 59 9.20 4.08 -9.14
C ARG A 59 10.51 4.05 -9.93
N ASN A 60 11.58 4.56 -9.33
CA ASN A 60 12.87 4.67 -10.02
C ASN A 60 13.87 3.57 -9.64
N ALA A 61 13.42 2.57 -8.91
CA ALA A 61 14.22 1.40 -8.60
C ALA A 61 14.39 0.51 -9.84
N GLU A 62 15.29 -0.44 -9.74
CA GLU A 62 15.47 -1.44 -10.80
C GLU A 62 14.15 -2.17 -11.05
N GLN A 63 13.90 -2.51 -12.31
CA GLN A 63 12.65 -3.17 -12.71
C GLN A 63 12.34 -4.38 -11.82
N GLU A 64 13.34 -5.16 -11.50
CA GLU A 64 13.22 -6.35 -10.65
C GLU A 64 12.70 -6.01 -9.25
N GLN A 65 13.18 -4.91 -8.67
CA GLN A 65 12.71 -4.45 -7.35
C GLN A 65 11.27 -3.96 -7.42
N VAL A 66 10.90 -3.27 -8.49
CA VAL A 66 9.52 -2.82 -8.68
C VAL A 66 8.59 -4.02 -8.81
N GLU A 67 9.00 -5.05 -9.56
CA GLU A 67 8.24 -6.29 -9.68
C GLU A 67 8.05 -6.98 -8.33
N GLU A 68 9.09 -7.01 -7.52
CA GLU A 68 9.01 -7.58 -6.17
C GLU A 68 8.04 -6.81 -5.31
N LEU A 69 8.04 -5.47 -5.40
CA LEU A 69 7.09 -4.63 -4.68
C LEU A 69 5.65 -4.96 -5.10
N LEU A 70 5.38 -5.08 -6.39
CA LEU A 70 4.05 -5.43 -6.88
C LEU A 70 3.63 -6.81 -6.37
N ARG A 71 4.53 -7.79 -6.43
CA ARG A 71 4.26 -9.16 -6.00
C ARG A 71 4.14 -9.30 -4.49
N ALA A 72 4.68 -8.36 -3.73
CA ALA A 72 4.59 -8.37 -2.28
C ALA A 72 3.18 -8.07 -1.76
N HIS A 73 2.34 -7.46 -2.57
CA HIS A 73 0.97 -7.16 -2.18
C HIS A 73 0.12 -8.42 -2.17
N PRO A 74 -0.74 -8.62 -1.14
CA PRO A 74 -1.60 -9.80 -1.07
C PRO A 74 -2.78 -9.67 -2.03
N ASP A 75 -3.30 -10.81 -2.47
CA ASP A 75 -4.58 -10.84 -3.15
C ASP A 75 -5.68 -10.37 -2.20
N LEU A 76 -6.66 -9.66 -2.73
CA LEU A 76 -7.80 -9.21 -1.94
C LEU A 76 -8.67 -10.40 -1.52
N ALA A 77 -9.18 -10.34 -0.30
CA ALA A 77 -9.99 -11.40 0.31
C ALA A 77 -9.27 -12.75 0.43
N THR A 78 -7.94 -12.73 0.44
CA THR A 78 -7.17 -13.96 0.66
C THR A 78 -7.33 -14.45 2.09
N ARG A 79 -7.27 -15.78 2.28
CA ARG A 79 -7.23 -16.41 3.61
C ARG A 79 -5.80 -16.62 4.08
N LEU A 80 -4.82 -16.26 3.24
CA LEU A 80 -3.41 -16.34 3.60
C LEU A 80 -3.05 -15.23 4.57
N GLN A 81 -1.94 -15.40 5.28
CA GLN A 81 -1.45 -14.40 6.20
C GLN A 81 -1.04 -13.15 5.42
N VAL A 82 -1.52 -11.99 5.88
CA VAL A 82 -1.21 -10.69 5.28
C VAL A 82 -0.68 -9.76 6.37
N SER A 83 -0.09 -8.63 5.96
CA SER A 83 0.38 -7.64 6.92
C SER A 83 -0.79 -7.06 7.72
N PRO A 84 -0.56 -6.58 8.96
CA PRO A 84 -1.62 -5.95 9.74
C PRO A 84 -2.28 -4.76 9.05
N LEU A 85 -1.52 -3.98 8.30
CA LEU A 85 -2.05 -2.83 7.56
C LEU A 85 -2.97 -3.29 6.43
N SER A 86 -2.56 -4.29 5.67
CA SER A 86 -3.38 -4.84 4.59
C SER A 86 -4.65 -5.51 5.14
N ALA A 87 -4.54 -6.24 6.24
CA ALA A 87 -5.68 -6.88 6.89
C ALA A 87 -6.73 -5.84 7.33
N ALA A 88 -6.29 -4.75 7.97
CA ALA A 88 -7.16 -3.68 8.41
C ALA A 88 -7.85 -2.98 7.25
N GLU A 89 -7.12 -2.72 6.17
CA GLU A 89 -7.66 -2.08 4.97
C GLU A 89 -8.74 -2.95 4.33
N GLN A 90 -8.50 -4.24 4.19
CA GLN A 90 -9.47 -5.18 3.61
C GLN A 90 -10.70 -5.33 4.48
N GLN A 91 -10.54 -5.39 5.80
CA GLN A 91 -11.65 -5.45 6.74
C GLN A 91 -12.52 -4.19 6.64
N GLY A 92 -11.90 -3.02 6.56
CA GLY A 92 -12.61 -1.76 6.41
C GLY A 92 -13.44 -1.67 5.13
N ALA A 93 -13.05 -2.40 4.09
CA ALA A 93 -13.77 -2.47 2.81
C ALA A 93 -14.83 -3.58 2.78
N GLY A 94 -14.99 -4.34 3.87
CA GLY A 94 -15.98 -5.42 3.97
C GLY A 94 -15.55 -6.73 3.33
N LEU A 95 -14.27 -6.89 3.00
CA LEU A 95 -13.76 -8.11 2.37
C LEU A 95 -13.71 -9.32 3.30
N ASP A 96 -13.88 -9.10 4.60
CA ASP A 96 -14.03 -10.17 5.59
C ASP A 96 -15.48 -10.70 5.67
N ARG A 97 -16.41 -10.07 4.96
CA ARG A 97 -17.86 -10.38 5.01
C ARG A 97 -18.45 -10.73 3.65
N LEU A 98 -17.62 -11.32 2.78
CA LEU A 98 -18.11 -11.80 1.48
C LEU A 98 -18.99 -13.02 1.62
N THR A 99 -20.03 -13.11 0.80
CA THR A 99 -20.78 -14.35 0.65
C THR A 99 -19.87 -15.39 -0.02
N LEU A 100 -20.25 -16.67 0.05
CA LEU A 100 -19.50 -17.73 -0.62
C LEU A 100 -19.38 -17.47 -2.13
N GLU A 101 -20.47 -17.01 -2.74
CA GLU A 101 -20.51 -16.69 -4.17
C GLU A 101 -19.55 -15.55 -4.50
N GLU A 102 -19.60 -14.47 -3.70
CA GLU A 102 -18.71 -13.31 -3.87
C GLU A 102 -17.24 -13.69 -3.69
N PHE A 103 -16.96 -14.49 -2.67
CA PHE A 103 -15.60 -14.98 -2.40
C PHE A 103 -15.08 -15.84 -3.57
N THR A 104 -15.91 -16.76 -4.06
CA THR A 104 -15.54 -17.62 -5.19
C THR A 104 -15.27 -16.79 -6.45
N ARG A 105 -16.12 -15.82 -6.72
CA ARG A 105 -15.96 -14.93 -7.88
C ARG A 105 -14.68 -14.10 -7.77
N LEU A 106 -14.44 -13.47 -6.62
CA LEU A 106 -13.26 -12.65 -6.42
C LEU A 106 -11.98 -13.48 -6.49
N THR A 107 -12.00 -14.70 -5.92
CA THR A 107 -10.86 -15.62 -6.00
C THR A 107 -10.54 -15.97 -7.46
N ALA A 108 -11.56 -16.26 -8.26
CA ALA A 108 -11.37 -16.57 -9.68
C ALA A 108 -10.83 -15.38 -10.46
N LEU A 109 -11.34 -14.17 -10.17
CA LEU A 109 -10.88 -12.94 -10.81
C LEU A 109 -9.42 -12.62 -10.43
N ASN A 110 -9.07 -12.80 -9.16
CA ASN A 110 -7.68 -12.62 -8.71
C ASN A 110 -6.74 -13.59 -9.42
N ALA A 111 -7.13 -14.85 -9.55
CA ALA A 111 -6.33 -15.86 -10.24
C ALA A 111 -6.14 -15.51 -11.72
N ALA A 112 -7.21 -15.09 -12.39
CA ALA A 112 -7.14 -14.67 -13.80
C ALA A 112 -6.26 -13.45 -13.98
N TYR A 113 -6.38 -12.47 -13.09
CA TYR A 113 -5.57 -11.26 -13.11
C TYR A 113 -4.08 -11.58 -12.94
N THR A 114 -3.74 -12.35 -11.92
CA THR A 114 -2.35 -12.72 -11.64
C THR A 114 -1.74 -13.55 -12.77
N LYS A 115 -2.52 -14.46 -13.35
CA LYS A 115 -2.07 -15.26 -14.49
C LYS A 115 -1.72 -14.38 -15.69
N GLN A 116 -2.52 -13.35 -15.94
CA GLN A 116 -2.34 -12.46 -17.09
C GLN A 116 -1.20 -11.46 -16.88
N PHE A 117 -1.15 -10.82 -15.70
CA PHE A 117 -0.24 -9.71 -15.46
C PHE A 117 1.01 -10.08 -14.65
N ARG A 118 1.04 -11.23 -14.03
CA ARG A 118 2.16 -11.76 -13.23
C ARG A 118 2.44 -10.99 -11.94
N PHE A 119 1.48 -10.21 -11.49
CA PHE A 119 1.45 -9.62 -10.16
C PHE A 119 -0.01 -9.55 -9.69
N PRO A 120 -0.27 -9.43 -8.38
CA PRO A 120 -1.64 -9.41 -7.88
C PRO A 120 -2.38 -8.13 -8.24
N PHE A 121 -3.70 -8.19 -8.25
CA PHE A 121 -4.55 -7.02 -8.41
C PHE A 121 -4.35 -6.10 -7.20
N ILE A 122 -3.96 -4.87 -7.44
CA ILE A 122 -3.69 -3.87 -6.41
C ILE A 122 -4.69 -2.74 -6.54
N LEU A 123 -5.39 -2.44 -5.44
CA LEU A 123 -6.40 -1.40 -5.39
C LEU A 123 -6.40 -0.77 -4.00
N ALA A 124 -6.41 0.56 -3.95
CA ALA A 124 -6.64 1.27 -2.71
C ALA A 124 -8.13 1.12 -2.36
N VAL A 125 -8.41 0.33 -1.33
CA VAL A 125 -9.79 -0.07 -0.99
C VAL A 125 -10.48 0.88 -0.01
N ARG A 126 -9.77 1.83 0.56
CA ARG A 126 -10.37 2.79 1.49
C ARG A 126 -11.47 3.59 0.79
N GLY A 127 -12.66 3.64 1.40
CA GLY A 127 -13.82 4.31 0.84
C GLY A 127 -14.58 3.51 -0.20
N LYS A 128 -14.17 2.27 -0.45
CA LYS A 128 -14.82 1.37 -1.42
C LYS A 128 -15.52 0.23 -0.69
N ASN A 129 -16.55 -0.30 -1.31
CA ASN A 129 -17.22 -1.50 -0.82
C ASN A 129 -16.87 -2.71 -1.71
N LYS A 130 -17.35 -3.90 -1.33
CA LYS A 130 -17.07 -5.14 -2.06
C LYS A 130 -17.53 -5.11 -3.52
N ASP A 131 -18.64 -4.45 -3.80
CA ASP A 131 -19.18 -4.35 -5.16
C ASP A 131 -18.29 -3.47 -6.03
N ASP A 132 -17.79 -2.35 -5.49
CA ASP A 132 -16.83 -1.46 -6.16
C ASP A 132 -15.56 -2.24 -6.52
N ILE A 133 -15.09 -3.06 -5.59
CA ILE A 133 -13.85 -3.83 -5.75
C ILE A 133 -14.01 -4.88 -6.85
N ILE A 134 -15.10 -5.64 -6.81
CA ILE A 134 -15.37 -6.67 -7.82
C ILE A 134 -15.50 -6.03 -9.21
N GLN A 135 -16.22 -4.93 -9.31
CA GLN A 135 -16.37 -4.21 -10.57
C GLN A 135 -15.00 -3.74 -11.08
N SER A 136 -14.17 -3.23 -10.19
CA SER A 136 -12.85 -2.72 -10.55
C SER A 136 -11.96 -3.81 -11.16
N ILE A 137 -11.90 -4.99 -10.54
CA ILE A 137 -11.07 -6.07 -11.07
C ILE A 137 -11.64 -6.62 -12.40
N GLU A 138 -12.97 -6.66 -12.54
CA GLU A 138 -13.60 -7.07 -13.79
C GLU A 138 -13.22 -6.19 -14.97
N GLU A 139 -13.15 -4.88 -14.73
CA GLU A 139 -12.75 -3.92 -15.74
C GLU A 139 -11.26 -4.00 -16.04
N ARG A 140 -10.45 -4.09 -14.99
CA ARG A 140 -9.00 -4.01 -15.12
C ARG A 140 -8.36 -5.28 -15.72
N VAL A 141 -9.00 -6.42 -15.56
CA VAL A 141 -8.48 -7.67 -16.15
C VAL A 141 -8.44 -7.62 -17.68
N ASN A 142 -9.19 -6.71 -18.29
CA ASN A 142 -9.26 -6.55 -19.74
C ASN A 142 -8.29 -5.49 -20.29
N ARG A 143 -7.45 -4.90 -19.45
CA ARG A 143 -6.53 -3.86 -19.86
C ARG A 143 -5.18 -4.44 -20.29
N THR A 144 -4.29 -3.59 -20.77
CA THR A 144 -2.94 -4.02 -21.17
C THR A 144 -2.02 -4.14 -19.95
N LEU A 145 -0.93 -4.89 -20.12
CA LEU A 145 0.09 -5.01 -19.07
C LEU A 145 0.66 -3.62 -18.70
N GLU A 146 0.92 -2.79 -19.69
CA GLU A 146 1.48 -1.45 -19.45
C GLU A 146 0.53 -0.58 -18.64
N GLU A 147 -0.76 -0.59 -19.01
CA GLU A 147 -1.78 0.14 -18.28
C GLU A 147 -1.89 -0.35 -16.82
N GLU A 148 -1.86 -1.67 -16.62
CA GLU A 148 -2.00 -2.24 -15.30
C GLU A 148 -0.75 -2.07 -14.43
N TRP A 149 0.44 -2.08 -15.03
CA TRP A 149 1.68 -1.76 -14.33
C TRP A 149 1.60 -0.34 -13.75
N GLU A 150 1.25 0.63 -14.58
CA GLU A 150 1.12 2.02 -14.13
C GLU A 150 -0.02 2.19 -13.13
N GLN A 151 -1.15 1.53 -13.35
CA GLN A 151 -2.27 1.59 -12.43
C GLN A 151 -1.91 1.00 -11.07
N ALA A 152 -1.19 -0.11 -11.05
CA ALA A 152 -0.75 -0.75 -9.82
C ALA A 152 0.13 0.21 -9.00
N LEU A 153 1.08 0.87 -9.64
CA LEU A 153 1.95 1.85 -8.97
C LEU A 153 1.16 3.05 -8.48
N THR A 154 0.16 3.49 -9.23
CA THR A 154 -0.72 4.58 -8.82
C THR A 154 -1.53 4.18 -7.57
N GLU A 155 -2.05 2.94 -7.54
CA GLU A 155 -2.80 2.46 -6.39
C GLU A 155 -1.90 2.31 -5.15
N ILE A 156 -0.68 1.83 -5.33
CA ILE A 156 0.31 1.77 -4.24
C ILE A 156 0.57 3.17 -3.69
N GLY A 157 0.66 4.17 -4.57
CA GLY A 157 0.80 5.57 -4.14
C GLY A 157 -0.35 6.04 -3.25
N LYS A 158 -1.58 5.67 -3.59
CA LYS A 158 -2.76 5.99 -2.77
C LYS A 158 -2.74 5.26 -1.43
N ILE A 159 -2.46 3.97 -1.44
CA ILE A 159 -2.39 3.14 -0.23
C ILE A 159 -1.34 3.69 0.73
N THR A 160 -0.17 3.97 0.24
CA THR A 160 0.95 4.44 1.07
C THR A 160 0.72 5.85 1.59
N ALA A 161 0.04 6.71 0.83
CA ALA A 161 -0.36 8.03 1.31
C ALA A 161 -1.30 7.92 2.51
N PHE A 162 -2.31 7.04 2.43
CA PHE A 162 -3.21 6.79 3.56
C PHE A 162 -2.44 6.27 4.77
N ARG A 163 -1.55 5.31 4.58
CA ARG A 163 -0.76 4.72 5.67
C ARG A 163 0.13 5.75 6.35
N LEU A 164 0.79 6.61 5.58
CA LEU A 164 1.62 7.66 6.14
C LEU A 164 0.80 8.68 6.93
N ASN A 165 -0.34 9.10 6.40
CA ASN A 165 -1.21 10.06 7.07
C ASN A 165 -1.84 9.49 8.34
N ASP A 166 -2.04 8.17 8.39
CA ASP A 166 -2.55 7.51 9.59
C ASP A 166 -1.45 7.37 10.67
N LEU A 167 -0.20 7.23 10.25
CA LEU A 167 0.93 7.02 11.17
C LEU A 167 1.51 8.34 11.70
N ILE A 168 1.53 9.38 10.89
CA ILE A 168 2.26 10.62 11.17
C ILE A 168 1.30 11.77 11.38
N GLN A 169 1.54 12.55 12.44
CA GLN A 169 0.89 13.84 12.63
C GLN A 169 1.86 14.92 12.16
N GLU A 170 1.44 15.76 11.23
CA GLU A 170 2.30 16.83 10.73
C GLU A 170 2.61 17.84 11.80
N LYS A 171 1.60 18.25 12.54
CA LYS A 171 1.78 19.19 13.61
C LYS A 171 0.57 19.19 14.52
N THR A 172 0.82 19.17 15.82
CA THR A 172 -0.21 19.46 16.79
C THR A 172 -0.41 20.96 16.84
N THR A 173 -1.59 21.43 16.52
CA THR A 173 -1.90 22.84 16.65
C THR A 173 -2.17 23.13 18.12
N GLU A 174 -1.29 23.84 18.74
CA GLU A 174 -1.47 24.33 20.08
C GLU A 174 -2.34 25.58 20.04
N LEU A 175 -3.36 25.63 20.87
CA LEU A 175 -4.22 26.79 21.03
C LEU A 175 -3.93 27.46 22.36
#